data_3cd551ba43ac12c74dabfb993a74707d
#
_entry.id   3cd551ba43ac12c74dabfb993a74707d
#
_cell.length_a   1.000
_cell.length_b   1.000
_cell.length_c   1.000
_cell.angle_alpha   90.00
_cell.angle_beta   90.00
_cell.angle_gamma   90.00
#
_symmetry.space_group_name_H-M   'P 1'
#
loop_
_entity.id
_entity.type
_entity.pdbx_description
1 polymer ?
#
loop_
_entity_poly.entity_id
_entity_poly.type
_entity_poly.pdbx_seq_one_letter_code
_entity_poly.pdbx_strand_id
1 'polypeptide(L)'
;PADPARRLWEILWPVEGGRVLASALHTAENMLVPACLAVYLAKAGGRSAALEQYGVLKGMALPLLTFPFGLLGSLSVLLMPEITQAHILGQTERLKTLLDRMLRLTGYFSALAGVMFWVWGRPLAQLLYQSADAGFYLETLAPAMPLMYLESMVDGAMKGVGEQKAAFRYSVWDSILRIGGVVALLPRFGMKGFLAVILLSSLYTCAANTGHLLFSSGTQHAFRRWLGAPALAAVLAAAAGMALRKLLADGFAARLPLQLAALGIGGCATTGVFLLAAWPLGLGEEAAALWAAHRPGRPKK
;
A
#
# COMPACT_ATOMS: atom_id res chain seq x y z
N PRO A 1 34.56 -7.92 -32.01
CA PRO A 1 34.10 -6.97 -31.01
C PRO A 1 32.64 -6.69 -31.27
N ALA A 2 31.78 -7.15 -30.36
CA ALA A 2 30.36 -6.90 -30.51
C ALA A 2 30.11 -5.41 -30.40
N ASP A 3 29.44 -4.86 -31.41
CA ASP A 3 29.13 -3.42 -31.51
C ASP A 3 28.41 -2.95 -30.21
N PRO A 4 29.03 -2.01 -29.46
CA PRO A 4 28.48 -1.59 -28.17
C PRO A 4 27.06 -1.01 -28.30
N ALA A 5 26.73 -0.42 -29.44
CA ALA A 5 25.41 0.09 -29.75
C ALA A 5 24.35 -1.05 -29.81
N ARG A 6 24.70 -2.18 -30.42
CA ARG A 6 23.82 -3.34 -30.53
C ARG A 6 23.52 -3.96 -29.16
N ARG A 7 24.54 -4.11 -28.30
CA ARG A 7 24.37 -4.58 -26.92
C ARG A 7 23.49 -3.63 -26.09
N LEU A 8 23.66 -2.34 -26.27
CA LEU A 8 22.83 -1.32 -25.62
C LEU A 8 21.36 -1.45 -26.05
N TRP A 9 21.10 -1.64 -27.35
CA TRP A 9 19.74 -1.85 -27.87
C TRP A 9 19.12 -3.16 -27.38
N GLU A 10 19.86 -4.25 -27.29
CA GLU A 10 19.39 -5.54 -26.80
C GLU A 10 18.97 -5.48 -25.31
N ILE A 11 19.56 -4.56 -24.54
CA ILE A 11 19.19 -4.33 -23.12
C ILE A 11 18.08 -3.29 -22.99
N LEU A 12 18.17 -2.17 -23.74
CA LEU A 12 17.22 -1.07 -23.64
C LEU A 12 15.84 -1.43 -24.16
N TRP A 13 15.76 -2.15 -25.29
CA TRP A 13 14.48 -2.46 -25.92
C TRP A 13 13.52 -3.25 -25.04
N PRO A 14 13.91 -4.32 -24.32
CA PRO A 14 12.98 -5.04 -23.42
C PRO A 14 12.56 -4.20 -22.22
N VAL A 15 13.46 -3.35 -21.69
CA VAL A 15 13.21 -2.51 -20.51
C VAL A 15 12.27 -1.36 -20.86
N GLU A 16 12.59 -0.61 -21.92
CA GLU A 16 11.78 0.53 -22.36
C GLU A 16 10.47 0.09 -23.00
N GLY A 17 10.47 -1.00 -23.78
CA GLY A 17 9.24 -1.61 -24.29
C GLY A 17 8.28 -2.03 -23.18
N GLY A 18 8.82 -2.57 -22.08
CA GLY A 18 8.05 -2.88 -20.89
C GLY A 18 7.42 -1.64 -20.24
N ARG A 19 8.18 -0.56 -20.11
CA ARG A 19 7.68 0.72 -19.57
C ARG A 19 6.58 1.34 -20.44
N VAL A 20 6.78 1.33 -21.75
CA VAL A 20 5.78 1.82 -22.71
C VAL A 20 4.50 1.01 -22.60
N LEU A 21 4.59 -0.33 -22.55
CA LEU A 21 3.42 -1.19 -22.37
C LEU A 21 2.69 -0.91 -21.06
N ALA A 22 3.41 -0.82 -19.94
CA ALA A 22 2.82 -0.49 -18.64
C ALA A 22 2.12 0.88 -18.65
N SER A 23 2.76 1.89 -19.27
CA SER A 23 2.18 3.22 -19.42
C SER A 23 0.92 3.21 -20.31
N ALA A 24 0.93 2.45 -21.41
CA ALA A 24 -0.23 2.31 -22.28
C ALA A 24 -1.40 1.63 -21.55
N LEU A 25 -1.14 0.55 -20.80
CA LEU A 25 -2.17 -0.14 -20.01
C LEU A 25 -2.76 0.77 -18.93
N HIS A 26 -1.92 1.54 -18.26
CA HIS A 26 -2.35 2.49 -17.23
C HIS A 26 -3.17 3.65 -17.82
N THR A 27 -2.79 4.13 -19.01
CA THR A 27 -3.56 5.13 -19.75
C THR A 27 -4.91 4.58 -20.20
N ALA A 28 -4.95 3.35 -20.72
CA ALA A 28 -6.18 2.68 -21.08
C ALA A 28 -7.13 2.53 -19.87
N GLU A 29 -6.61 2.11 -18.70
CA GLU A 29 -7.39 2.03 -17.47
C GLU A 29 -7.98 3.40 -17.10
N ASN A 30 -7.16 4.46 -17.11
CA ASN A 30 -7.60 5.81 -16.74
C ASN A 30 -8.69 6.37 -17.68
N MET A 31 -8.73 5.92 -18.93
CA MET A 31 -9.78 6.28 -19.89
C MET A 31 -11.03 5.40 -19.74
N LEU A 32 -10.84 4.10 -19.49
CA LEU A 32 -11.94 3.13 -19.39
C LEU A 32 -12.77 3.33 -18.13
N VAL A 33 -12.14 3.66 -16.99
CA VAL A 33 -12.86 3.83 -15.72
C VAL A 33 -13.96 4.89 -15.82
N PRO A 34 -13.70 6.14 -16.24
CA PRO A 34 -14.77 7.13 -16.39
C PRO A 34 -15.79 6.73 -17.47
N ALA A 35 -15.34 6.08 -18.55
CA ALA A 35 -16.25 5.66 -19.63
C ALA A 35 -17.24 4.59 -19.14
N CYS A 36 -16.77 3.55 -18.48
CA CYS A 36 -17.61 2.48 -17.93
C CYS A 36 -18.51 3.01 -16.79
N LEU A 37 -18.00 3.92 -15.96
CA LEU A 37 -18.78 4.54 -14.89
C LEU A 37 -19.89 5.45 -15.46
N ALA A 38 -19.65 6.14 -16.57
CA ALA A 38 -20.65 6.95 -17.24
C ALA A 38 -21.85 6.11 -17.75
N VAL A 39 -21.62 4.86 -18.15
CA VAL A 39 -22.68 3.92 -18.51
C VAL A 39 -23.58 3.61 -17.30
N TYR A 40 -22.97 3.34 -16.15
CA TYR A 40 -23.71 3.12 -14.90
C TYR A 40 -24.51 4.36 -14.47
N LEU A 41 -23.91 5.55 -14.61
CA LEU A 41 -24.50 6.82 -14.19
C LEU A 41 -25.33 7.51 -15.31
N ALA A 42 -25.69 6.82 -16.37
CA ALA A 42 -26.36 7.43 -17.53
C ALA A 42 -27.63 8.21 -17.15
N LYS A 43 -28.38 7.75 -16.12
CA LYS A 43 -29.57 8.43 -15.59
C LYS A 43 -29.28 9.51 -14.52
N ALA A 44 -28.04 9.58 -14.01
CA ALA A 44 -27.64 10.42 -12.88
C ALA A 44 -26.53 11.43 -13.25
N GLY A 45 -26.56 11.95 -14.48
CA GLY A 45 -25.57 12.93 -14.96
C GLY A 45 -24.50 12.35 -15.89
N GLY A 46 -24.49 11.05 -16.14
CA GLY A 46 -23.65 10.41 -17.16
C GLY A 46 -22.16 10.69 -16.97
N ARG A 47 -21.52 11.28 -17.99
CA ARG A 47 -20.08 11.49 -18.05
C ARG A 47 -19.56 12.49 -17.02
N SER A 48 -20.32 13.55 -16.72
CA SER A 48 -19.89 14.58 -15.73
C SER A 48 -19.85 13.99 -14.32
N ALA A 49 -20.89 13.28 -13.90
CA ALA A 49 -20.92 12.60 -12.61
C ALA A 49 -19.85 11.49 -12.50
N ALA A 50 -19.56 10.78 -13.58
CA ALA A 50 -18.50 9.80 -13.61
C ALA A 50 -17.11 10.41 -13.41
N LEU A 51 -16.82 11.52 -14.09
CA LEU A 51 -15.56 12.25 -13.93
C LEU A 51 -15.42 12.85 -12.53
N GLU A 52 -16.52 13.37 -11.96
CA GLU A 52 -16.52 13.87 -10.59
C GLU A 52 -16.17 12.77 -9.58
N GLN A 53 -16.90 11.65 -9.58
CA GLN A 53 -16.63 10.54 -8.65
C GLN A 53 -15.21 9.97 -8.83
N TYR A 54 -14.75 9.81 -10.07
CA TYR A 54 -13.40 9.35 -10.34
C TYR A 54 -12.35 10.38 -9.91
N GLY A 55 -12.62 11.66 -10.10
CA GLY A 55 -11.79 12.77 -9.65
C GLY A 55 -11.63 12.81 -8.14
N VAL A 56 -12.71 12.62 -7.39
CA VAL A 56 -12.68 12.53 -5.92
C VAL A 56 -11.81 11.36 -5.47
N LEU A 57 -11.94 10.18 -6.11
CA LEU A 57 -11.10 9.03 -5.76
C LEU A 57 -9.62 9.27 -6.08
N LYS A 58 -9.31 9.70 -7.31
CA LYS A 58 -7.93 9.90 -7.80
C LYS A 58 -7.25 11.13 -7.23
N GLY A 59 -8.00 12.22 -7.02
CA GLY A 59 -7.46 13.50 -6.58
C GLY A 59 -7.49 13.73 -5.07
N MET A 60 -8.36 13.00 -4.33
CA MET A 60 -8.49 13.20 -2.88
C MET A 60 -8.17 11.92 -2.09
N ALA A 61 -8.86 10.80 -2.35
CA ALA A 61 -8.73 9.62 -1.52
C ALA A 61 -7.40 8.88 -1.73
N LEU A 62 -7.02 8.56 -2.97
CA LEU A 62 -5.79 7.81 -3.24
C LEU A 62 -4.51 8.55 -2.83
N PRO A 63 -4.33 9.86 -3.11
CA PRO A 63 -3.16 10.59 -2.63
C PRO A 63 -3.03 10.55 -1.10
N LEU A 64 -4.15 10.68 -0.38
CA LEU A 64 -4.14 10.64 1.07
C LEU A 64 -3.79 9.25 1.60
N LEU A 65 -4.31 8.17 1.00
CA LEU A 65 -3.95 6.79 1.33
C LEU A 65 -2.47 6.48 1.04
N THR A 66 -1.90 7.06 0.00
CA THR A 66 -0.50 6.82 -0.37
C THR A 66 0.49 7.72 0.36
N PHE A 67 0.02 8.82 0.97
CA PHE A 67 0.89 9.78 1.67
C PHE A 67 1.76 9.12 2.76
N PRO A 68 1.25 8.27 3.68
CA PRO A 68 2.08 7.62 4.68
C PRO A 68 3.14 6.69 4.08
N PHE A 69 2.92 6.16 2.88
CA PHE A 69 3.90 5.33 2.17
C PHE A 69 5.21 6.08 1.88
N GLY A 70 5.18 7.41 1.75
CA GLY A 70 6.38 8.22 1.60
C GLY A 70 7.42 8.01 2.71
N LEU A 71 6.97 7.72 3.93
CA LEU A 71 7.86 7.37 5.06
C LEU A 71 8.51 5.99 4.85
N LEU A 72 7.75 5.01 4.39
CA LEU A 72 8.29 3.69 4.01
C LEU A 72 9.21 3.77 2.79
N GLY A 73 8.96 4.68 1.87
CA GLY A 73 9.82 4.95 0.73
C GLY A 73 11.24 5.30 1.17
N SER A 74 11.40 6.11 2.22
CA SER A 74 12.70 6.42 2.80
C SER A 74 13.41 5.18 3.36
N LEU A 75 12.68 4.28 4.01
CA LEU A 75 13.21 2.99 4.48
C LEU A 75 13.61 2.09 3.31
N SER A 76 12.83 2.08 2.23
CA SER A 76 13.13 1.34 1.01
C SER A 76 14.48 1.79 0.41
N VAL A 77 14.72 3.09 0.31
CA VAL A 77 15.99 3.64 -0.20
C VAL A 77 17.20 3.15 0.60
N LEU A 78 17.05 2.95 1.91
CA LEU A 78 18.13 2.44 2.78
C LEU A 78 18.29 0.92 2.67
N LEU A 79 17.20 0.17 2.58
CA LEU A 79 17.22 -1.30 2.59
C LEU A 79 17.56 -1.90 1.22
N MET A 80 17.13 -1.29 0.12
CA MET A 80 17.34 -1.85 -1.22
C MET A 80 18.81 -2.09 -1.59
N PRO A 81 19.76 -1.16 -1.34
CA PRO A 81 21.18 -1.41 -1.58
C PRO A 81 21.72 -2.56 -0.74
N GLU A 82 21.28 -2.71 0.53
CA GLU A 82 21.72 -3.81 1.39
C GLU A 82 21.18 -5.16 0.90
N ILE A 83 19.93 -5.23 0.45
CA ILE A 83 19.31 -6.42 -0.16
C ILE A 83 20.09 -6.80 -1.43
N THR A 84 20.36 -5.84 -2.31
CA THR A 84 21.12 -6.07 -3.55
C THR A 84 22.53 -6.56 -3.25
N GLN A 85 23.23 -5.94 -2.30
CA GLN A 85 24.56 -6.34 -1.89
C GLN A 85 24.58 -7.75 -1.29
N ALA A 86 23.66 -8.08 -0.39
CA ALA A 86 23.57 -9.41 0.20
C ALA A 86 23.28 -10.47 -0.87
N HIS A 87 22.45 -10.15 -1.87
CA HIS A 87 22.15 -11.03 -2.99
C HIS A 87 23.41 -11.28 -3.88
N ILE A 88 24.10 -10.23 -4.32
CA ILE A 88 25.28 -10.31 -5.18
C ILE A 88 26.42 -11.06 -4.49
N LEU A 89 26.60 -10.87 -3.18
CA LEU A 89 27.65 -11.54 -2.39
C LEU A 89 27.25 -12.97 -1.98
N GLY A 90 26.09 -13.48 -2.36
CA GLY A 90 25.60 -14.80 -2.01
C GLY A 90 25.33 -14.99 -0.50
N GLN A 91 25.14 -13.91 0.26
CA GLN A 91 24.88 -13.91 1.70
C GLN A 91 23.42 -14.27 2.00
N THR A 92 23.03 -15.52 1.72
CA THR A 92 21.62 -15.96 1.77
C THR A 92 20.95 -15.71 3.10
N GLU A 93 21.61 -15.97 4.23
CA GLU A 93 21.01 -15.76 5.56
C GLU A 93 20.82 -14.27 5.90
N ARG A 94 21.75 -13.43 5.46
CA ARG A 94 21.60 -11.97 5.59
C ARG A 94 20.44 -11.46 4.73
N LEU A 95 20.34 -11.94 3.49
CA LEU A 95 19.25 -11.62 2.58
C LEU A 95 17.88 -11.96 3.20
N LYS A 96 17.73 -13.20 3.72
CA LYS A 96 16.48 -13.64 4.38
C LYS A 96 16.13 -12.75 5.57
N THR A 97 17.11 -12.39 6.39
CA THR A 97 16.90 -11.52 7.56
C THR A 97 16.46 -10.12 7.15
N LEU A 98 17.07 -9.54 6.10
CA LEU A 98 16.70 -8.23 5.59
C LEU A 98 15.27 -8.24 5.00
N LEU A 99 14.91 -9.27 4.24
CA LEU A 99 13.57 -9.43 3.67
C LEU A 99 12.51 -9.63 4.77
N ASP A 100 12.75 -10.50 5.75
CA ASP A 100 11.85 -10.71 6.90
C ASP A 100 11.60 -9.41 7.65
N ARG A 101 12.66 -8.65 7.93
CA ARG A 101 12.57 -7.36 8.62
C ARG A 101 11.80 -6.32 7.80
N MET A 102 12.08 -6.22 6.51
CA MET A 102 11.37 -5.33 5.59
C MET A 102 9.87 -5.64 5.58
N LEU A 103 9.49 -6.90 5.39
CA LEU A 103 8.09 -7.33 5.33
C LEU A 103 7.37 -7.07 6.67
N ARG A 104 8.03 -7.33 7.79
CA ARG A 104 7.48 -7.12 9.12
C ARG A 104 7.25 -5.65 9.43
N LEU A 105 8.26 -4.80 9.23
CA LEU A 105 8.13 -3.35 9.46
C LEU A 105 7.05 -2.74 8.56
N THR A 106 7.03 -3.14 7.29
CA THR A 106 5.98 -2.72 6.35
C THR A 106 4.60 -3.17 6.82
N GLY A 107 4.46 -4.41 7.29
CA GLY A 107 3.20 -4.96 7.80
C GLY A 107 2.66 -4.15 8.99
N TYR A 108 3.47 -3.86 10.00
CA TYR A 108 3.04 -3.05 11.15
C TYR A 108 2.71 -1.62 10.76
N PHE A 109 3.54 -0.97 9.95
CA PHE A 109 3.31 0.41 9.55
C PHE A 109 2.04 0.55 8.70
N SER A 110 1.86 -0.33 7.73
CA SER A 110 0.69 -0.31 6.85
C SER A 110 -0.61 -0.68 7.57
N ALA A 111 -0.54 -1.60 8.54
CA ALA A 111 -1.67 -1.94 9.38
C ALA A 111 -2.10 -0.77 10.27
N LEU A 112 -1.14 -0.04 10.87
CA LEU A 112 -1.42 1.19 11.62
C LEU A 112 -2.07 2.23 10.73
N ALA A 113 -1.48 2.51 9.56
CA ALA A 113 -2.03 3.47 8.60
C ALA A 113 -3.44 3.06 8.14
N GLY A 114 -3.67 1.78 7.86
CA GLY A 114 -4.98 1.23 7.53
C GLY A 114 -6.03 1.47 8.62
N VAL A 115 -5.70 1.20 9.88
CA VAL A 115 -6.61 1.47 11.00
C VAL A 115 -6.91 2.95 11.14
N MET A 116 -5.89 3.81 10.98
CA MET A 116 -6.08 5.26 11.07
C MET A 116 -7.08 5.74 10.02
N PHE A 117 -6.96 5.32 8.76
CA PHE A 117 -7.90 5.71 7.71
C PHE A 117 -9.27 5.00 7.83
N TRP A 118 -9.31 3.78 8.35
CA TRP A 118 -10.57 3.10 8.56
C TRP A 118 -11.43 3.77 9.63
N VAL A 119 -10.81 4.15 10.75
CA VAL A 119 -11.52 4.77 11.88
C VAL A 119 -11.75 6.26 11.65
N TRP A 120 -10.73 6.99 11.19
CA TRP A 120 -10.72 8.45 11.13
C TRP A 120 -10.82 9.01 9.71
N GLY A 121 -10.91 8.15 8.68
CA GLY A 121 -10.93 8.57 7.28
C GLY A 121 -12.09 9.48 6.92
N ARG A 122 -13.32 9.21 7.40
CA ARG A 122 -14.47 10.10 7.15
C ARG A 122 -14.32 11.47 7.82
N PRO A 123 -14.04 11.56 9.13
CA PRO A 123 -13.78 12.86 9.75
C PRO A 123 -12.64 13.62 9.08
N LEU A 124 -11.57 12.92 8.70
CA LEU A 124 -10.43 13.53 8.03
C LEU A 124 -10.80 14.07 6.64
N ALA A 125 -11.53 13.28 5.82
CA ALA A 125 -11.99 13.74 4.51
C ALA A 125 -12.95 14.90 4.61
N GLN A 126 -13.85 14.88 5.58
CA GLN A 126 -14.78 15.99 5.82
C GLN A 126 -14.05 17.27 6.21
N LEU A 127 -13.00 17.15 7.04
CA LEU A 127 -12.19 18.28 7.47
C LEU A 127 -11.34 18.87 6.33
N LEU A 128 -10.70 18.01 5.51
CA LEU A 128 -9.76 18.44 4.48
C LEU A 128 -10.46 18.84 3.17
N TYR A 129 -11.46 18.08 2.76
CA TYR A 129 -12.07 18.17 1.43
C TYR A 129 -13.55 18.50 1.45
N GLN A 130 -14.18 18.50 2.63
CA GLN A 130 -15.63 18.66 2.78
C GLN A 130 -16.44 17.68 1.91
N SER A 131 -15.88 16.48 1.68
CA SER A 131 -16.40 15.46 0.77
C SER A 131 -16.75 14.16 1.53
N ALA A 132 -18.02 13.79 1.50
CA ALA A 132 -18.49 12.53 2.06
C ALA A 132 -18.01 11.33 1.23
N ASP A 133 -17.94 11.48 -0.09
CA ASP A 133 -17.49 10.44 -1.02
C ASP A 133 -16.00 10.10 -0.81
N ALA A 134 -15.15 11.13 -0.64
CA ALA A 134 -13.75 10.92 -0.29
C ALA A 134 -13.62 10.12 1.02
N GLY A 135 -14.43 10.44 2.03
CA GLY A 135 -14.47 9.69 3.29
C GLY A 135 -14.89 8.25 3.12
N PHE A 136 -15.89 7.98 2.29
CA PHE A 136 -16.33 6.62 1.96
C PHE A 136 -15.23 5.82 1.25
N TYR A 137 -14.51 6.43 0.29
CA TYR A 137 -13.42 5.76 -0.42
C TYR A 137 -12.24 5.47 0.49
N LEU A 138 -11.87 6.41 1.38
CA LEU A 138 -10.82 6.20 2.38
C LEU A 138 -11.15 5.02 3.30
N GLU A 139 -12.35 5.00 3.88
CA GLU A 139 -12.78 3.95 4.79
C GLU A 139 -12.83 2.59 4.08
N THR A 140 -13.32 2.54 2.83
CA THR A 140 -13.44 1.29 2.07
C THR A 140 -12.09 0.74 1.63
N LEU A 141 -11.12 1.59 1.24
CA LEU A 141 -9.80 1.17 0.78
C LEU A 141 -8.79 0.99 1.92
N ALA A 142 -9.06 1.53 3.11
CA ALA A 142 -8.16 1.43 4.26
C ALA A 142 -7.71 -0.02 4.58
N PRO A 143 -8.58 -1.05 4.55
CA PRO A 143 -8.17 -2.43 4.78
C PRO A 143 -7.22 -2.99 3.71
N ALA A 144 -7.17 -2.37 2.51
CA ALA A 144 -6.23 -2.76 1.45
C ALA A 144 -4.82 -2.18 1.64
N MET A 145 -4.64 -1.18 2.50
CA MET A 145 -3.34 -0.51 2.67
C MET A 145 -2.20 -1.48 3.02
N PRO A 146 -2.36 -2.48 3.90
CA PRO A 146 -1.33 -3.47 4.13
C PRO A 146 -0.87 -4.19 2.85
N LEU A 147 -1.82 -4.53 1.97
CA LEU A 147 -1.52 -5.20 0.70
C LEU A 147 -0.81 -4.26 -0.27
N MET A 148 -1.31 -3.03 -0.43
CA MET A 148 -0.73 -2.01 -1.33
C MET A 148 0.70 -1.63 -0.93
N TYR A 149 0.96 -1.47 0.37
CA TYR A 149 2.28 -1.08 0.87
C TYR A 149 3.27 -2.25 0.79
N LEU A 150 2.84 -3.47 1.14
CA LEU A 150 3.66 -4.67 0.97
C LEU A 150 4.00 -4.89 -0.49
N GLU A 151 3.04 -4.77 -1.39
CA GLU A 151 3.26 -4.86 -2.84
C GLU A 151 4.37 -3.92 -3.31
N SER A 152 4.29 -2.63 -2.93
CA SER A 152 5.29 -1.64 -3.33
C SER A 152 6.69 -1.93 -2.79
N MET A 153 6.78 -2.40 -1.53
CA MET A 153 8.07 -2.77 -0.91
C MET A 153 8.64 -4.04 -1.55
N VAL A 154 7.80 -5.02 -1.83
CA VAL A 154 8.20 -6.28 -2.48
C VAL A 154 8.63 -6.04 -3.92
N ASP A 155 7.92 -5.19 -4.68
CA ASP A 155 8.32 -4.80 -6.04
C ASP A 155 9.73 -4.17 -6.05
N GLY A 156 10.03 -3.29 -5.08
CA GLY A 156 11.37 -2.76 -4.86
C GLY A 156 12.39 -3.87 -4.59
N ALA A 157 12.11 -4.80 -3.68
CA ALA A 157 13.00 -5.90 -3.33
C ALA A 157 13.24 -6.85 -4.51
N MET A 158 12.21 -7.17 -5.30
CA MET A 158 12.36 -7.98 -6.53
C MET A 158 13.32 -7.33 -7.53
N LYS A 159 13.27 -6.00 -7.67
CA LYS A 159 14.24 -5.24 -8.48
C LYS A 159 15.64 -5.33 -7.89
N GLY A 160 15.77 -5.30 -6.56
CA GLY A 160 17.04 -5.43 -5.85
C GLY A 160 17.71 -6.81 -6.01
N VAL A 161 16.94 -7.88 -6.09
CA VAL A 161 17.43 -9.25 -6.31
C VAL A 161 17.48 -9.65 -7.79
N GLY A 162 17.25 -8.71 -8.73
CA GLY A 162 17.36 -8.97 -10.17
C GLY A 162 16.13 -9.61 -10.81
N GLU A 163 15.03 -9.82 -10.08
CA GLU A 163 13.79 -10.45 -10.55
C GLU A 163 12.82 -9.46 -11.24
N GLN A 164 13.38 -8.45 -11.93
CA GLN A 164 12.59 -7.40 -12.60
C GLN A 164 11.65 -7.95 -13.67
N LYS A 165 12.06 -9.01 -14.38
CA LYS A 165 11.24 -9.62 -15.44
C LYS A 165 9.98 -10.28 -14.87
N ALA A 166 10.11 -10.91 -13.69
CA ALA A 166 8.98 -11.53 -13.01
C ALA A 166 8.02 -10.45 -12.48
N ALA A 167 8.53 -9.40 -11.82
CA ALA A 167 7.75 -8.26 -11.37
C ALA A 167 6.96 -7.61 -12.52
N PHE A 168 7.62 -7.38 -13.66
CA PHE A 168 6.96 -6.84 -14.85
C PHE A 168 5.84 -7.76 -15.37
N ARG A 169 6.08 -9.06 -15.44
CA ARG A 169 5.05 -10.02 -15.89
C ARG A 169 3.82 -9.99 -14.99
N TYR A 170 3.99 -9.94 -13.67
CA TYR A 170 2.88 -9.84 -12.73
C TYR A 170 2.14 -8.51 -12.86
N SER A 171 2.86 -7.40 -13.09
CA SER A 171 2.25 -6.09 -13.33
C SER A 171 1.40 -6.06 -14.61
N VAL A 172 1.83 -6.74 -15.68
CA VAL A 172 1.04 -6.87 -16.92
C VAL A 172 -0.24 -7.68 -16.66
N TRP A 173 -0.13 -8.81 -15.96
CA TRP A 173 -1.30 -9.61 -15.59
C TRP A 173 -2.26 -8.84 -14.69
N ASP A 174 -1.75 -8.06 -13.75
CA ASP A 174 -2.57 -7.17 -12.92
C ASP A 174 -3.34 -6.15 -13.77
N SER A 175 -2.65 -5.50 -14.70
CA SER A 175 -3.31 -4.54 -15.61
C SER A 175 -4.41 -5.18 -16.43
N ILE A 176 -4.22 -6.40 -16.92
CA ILE A 176 -5.25 -7.15 -17.65
C ILE A 176 -6.44 -7.47 -16.73
N LEU A 177 -6.18 -7.93 -15.52
CA LEU A 177 -7.20 -8.22 -14.50
C LEU A 177 -8.00 -6.96 -14.14
N ARG A 178 -7.31 -5.83 -13.95
CA ARG A 178 -7.94 -4.54 -13.65
C ARG A 178 -8.81 -4.04 -14.80
N ILE A 179 -8.29 -4.05 -16.03
CA ILE A 179 -9.07 -3.65 -17.22
C ILE A 179 -10.29 -4.56 -17.39
N GLY A 180 -10.12 -5.87 -17.27
CA GLY A 180 -11.22 -6.83 -17.33
C GLY A 180 -12.26 -6.60 -16.23
N GLY A 181 -11.79 -6.37 -15.00
CA GLY A 181 -12.63 -6.05 -13.85
C GLY A 181 -13.39 -4.73 -14.02
N VAL A 182 -12.73 -3.70 -14.54
CA VAL A 182 -13.36 -2.40 -14.84
C VAL A 182 -14.50 -2.57 -15.82
N VAL A 183 -14.26 -3.25 -16.95
CA VAL A 183 -15.28 -3.46 -17.98
C VAL A 183 -16.45 -4.33 -17.48
N ALA A 184 -16.18 -5.33 -16.65
CA ALA A 184 -17.19 -6.25 -16.14
C ALA A 184 -18.01 -5.69 -14.97
N LEU A 185 -17.37 -5.03 -14.01
CA LEU A 185 -17.97 -4.66 -12.73
C LEU A 185 -18.49 -3.21 -12.69
N LEU A 186 -17.80 -2.25 -13.33
CA LEU A 186 -18.20 -0.84 -13.24
C LEU A 186 -19.59 -0.57 -13.85
N PRO A 187 -19.95 -1.08 -15.03
CA PRO A 187 -21.27 -0.83 -15.60
C PRO A 187 -22.42 -1.40 -14.76
N ARG A 188 -22.15 -2.36 -13.87
CA ARG A 188 -23.14 -3.03 -13.01
C ARG A 188 -23.19 -2.49 -11.60
N PHE A 189 -22.03 -2.20 -11.00
CA PHE A 189 -21.89 -1.85 -9.59
C PHE A 189 -21.36 -0.43 -9.35
N GLY A 190 -21.09 0.32 -10.43
CA GLY A 190 -20.57 1.68 -10.35
C GLY A 190 -19.25 1.76 -9.60
N MET A 191 -19.06 2.81 -8.80
CA MET A 191 -17.83 3.05 -8.06
C MET A 191 -17.50 1.93 -7.06
N LYS A 192 -18.50 1.27 -6.46
CA LYS A 192 -18.27 0.11 -5.58
C LYS A 192 -17.60 -1.04 -6.32
N GLY A 193 -17.98 -1.25 -7.59
CA GLY A 193 -17.31 -2.22 -8.46
C GLY A 193 -15.84 -1.87 -8.70
N PHE A 194 -15.53 -0.58 -8.88
CA PHE A 194 -14.13 -0.14 -9.03
C PHE A 194 -13.30 -0.35 -7.76
N LEU A 195 -13.85 -0.01 -6.60
CA LEU A 195 -13.17 -0.28 -5.32
C LEU A 195 -12.89 -1.78 -5.14
N ALA A 196 -13.84 -2.64 -5.51
CA ALA A 196 -13.63 -4.10 -5.49
C ALA A 196 -12.51 -4.54 -6.46
N VAL A 197 -12.42 -3.95 -7.66
CA VAL A 197 -11.32 -4.20 -8.59
C VAL A 197 -9.97 -3.82 -7.98
N ILE A 198 -9.87 -2.66 -7.34
CA ILE A 198 -8.64 -2.22 -6.64
C ILE A 198 -8.25 -3.23 -5.56
N LEU A 199 -9.20 -3.66 -4.73
CA LEU A 199 -8.95 -4.63 -3.65
C LEU A 199 -8.45 -5.98 -4.17
N LEU A 200 -9.12 -6.51 -5.22
CA LEU A 200 -8.74 -7.79 -5.84
C LEU A 200 -7.37 -7.71 -6.53
N SER A 201 -7.11 -6.61 -7.22
CA SER A 201 -5.82 -6.32 -7.84
C SER A 201 -4.69 -6.28 -6.82
N SER A 202 -4.86 -5.50 -5.74
CA SER A 202 -3.85 -5.42 -4.67
C SER A 202 -3.62 -6.77 -3.98
N LEU A 203 -4.67 -7.59 -3.82
CA LEU A 203 -4.53 -8.94 -3.28
C LEU A 203 -3.73 -9.84 -4.22
N TYR A 204 -4.05 -9.81 -5.52
CA TYR A 204 -3.35 -10.59 -6.53
C TYR A 204 -1.86 -10.22 -6.62
N THR A 205 -1.55 -8.93 -6.78
CA THR A 205 -0.17 -8.46 -6.94
C THR A 205 0.66 -8.68 -5.67
N CYS A 206 0.09 -8.42 -4.50
CA CYS A 206 0.74 -8.70 -3.22
C CYS A 206 1.06 -10.20 -3.08
N ALA A 207 0.10 -11.08 -3.37
CA ALA A 207 0.30 -12.53 -3.28
C ALA A 207 1.32 -13.04 -4.30
N ALA A 208 1.20 -12.62 -5.57
CA ALA A 208 2.07 -13.07 -6.66
C ALA A 208 3.53 -12.60 -6.45
N ASN A 209 3.73 -11.31 -6.20
CA ASN A 209 5.07 -10.74 -6.01
C ASN A 209 5.73 -11.27 -4.73
N THR A 210 5.00 -11.32 -3.60
CA THR A 210 5.54 -11.85 -2.33
C THR A 210 5.86 -13.33 -2.46
N GLY A 211 4.96 -14.14 -3.05
CA GLY A 211 5.19 -15.56 -3.26
C GLY A 211 6.43 -15.83 -4.13
N HIS A 212 6.60 -15.06 -5.22
CA HIS A 212 7.78 -15.19 -6.07
C HIS A 212 9.07 -14.78 -5.36
N LEU A 213 9.08 -13.65 -4.65
CA LEU A 213 10.24 -13.18 -3.89
C LEU A 213 10.68 -14.20 -2.83
N LEU A 214 9.74 -14.79 -2.09
CA LEU A 214 10.03 -15.79 -1.07
C LEU A 214 10.56 -17.08 -1.67
N PHE A 215 10.00 -17.52 -2.80
CA PHE A 215 10.46 -18.69 -3.51
C PHE A 215 11.88 -18.50 -4.04
N SER A 216 12.17 -17.37 -4.72
CA SER A 216 13.49 -17.10 -5.31
C SER A 216 14.57 -16.86 -4.27
N SER A 217 14.24 -16.26 -3.11
CA SER A 217 15.19 -16.03 -2.01
C SER A 217 15.35 -17.21 -1.05
N GLY A 218 14.50 -18.24 -1.16
CA GLY A 218 14.47 -19.37 -0.21
C GLY A 218 14.06 -18.95 1.21
N THR A 219 13.32 -17.83 1.33
CA THR A 219 12.86 -17.32 2.63
C THR A 219 11.62 -18.09 3.06
N GLN A 220 11.55 -18.51 4.34
CA GLN A 220 10.39 -19.22 4.86
C GLN A 220 9.16 -18.32 4.93
N HIS A 221 7.99 -18.90 4.66
CA HIS A 221 6.70 -18.20 4.71
C HIS A 221 6.31 -17.90 6.16
N ALA A 222 6.52 -16.68 6.61
CA ALA A 222 6.15 -16.23 7.96
C ALA A 222 4.94 -15.29 7.94
N PHE A 223 3.91 -15.61 7.13
CA PHE A 223 2.68 -14.78 6.99
C PHE A 223 2.06 -14.38 8.32
N ARG A 224 2.13 -15.26 9.32
CA ARG A 224 1.62 -14.95 10.67
C ARG A 224 2.35 -13.75 11.30
N ARG A 225 3.66 -13.60 11.05
CA ARG A 225 4.48 -12.50 11.59
C ARG A 225 4.34 -11.22 10.78
N TRP A 226 4.18 -11.32 9.45
CA TRP A 226 4.16 -10.15 8.55
C TRP A 226 2.79 -9.52 8.40
N LEU A 227 1.71 -10.32 8.43
CA LEU A 227 0.33 -9.88 8.27
C LEU A 227 -0.54 -10.22 9.48
N GLY A 228 -0.44 -11.45 10.03
CA GLY A 228 -1.33 -11.91 11.08
C GLY A 228 -1.18 -11.13 12.39
N ALA A 229 0.05 -10.93 12.86
CA ALA A 229 0.32 -10.16 14.09
C ALA A 229 -0.05 -8.67 13.93
N PRO A 230 0.36 -7.96 12.83
CA PRO A 230 -0.11 -6.61 12.59
C PRO A 230 -1.63 -6.49 12.44
N ALA A 231 -2.28 -7.46 11.76
CA ALA A 231 -3.74 -7.46 11.60
C ALA A 231 -4.47 -7.62 12.93
N LEU A 232 -3.99 -8.47 13.84
CA LEU A 232 -4.56 -8.60 15.19
C LEU A 232 -4.45 -7.29 15.98
N ALA A 233 -3.28 -6.66 15.98
CA ALA A 233 -3.09 -5.34 16.59
C ALA A 233 -4.01 -4.28 15.97
N ALA A 234 -4.20 -4.33 14.64
CA ALA A 234 -5.08 -3.46 13.89
C ALA A 234 -6.55 -3.62 14.30
N VAL A 235 -7.04 -4.85 14.45
CA VAL A 235 -8.41 -5.13 14.88
C VAL A 235 -8.69 -4.58 16.29
N LEU A 236 -7.75 -4.78 17.22
CA LEU A 236 -7.87 -4.25 18.59
C LEU A 236 -7.88 -2.72 18.60
N ALA A 237 -6.97 -2.12 17.86
CA ALA A 237 -6.88 -0.66 17.76
C ALA A 237 -8.11 -0.06 17.03
N ALA A 238 -8.65 -0.73 16.02
CA ALA A 238 -9.85 -0.30 15.33
C ALA A 238 -11.08 -0.37 16.25
N ALA A 239 -11.23 -1.43 17.05
CA ALA A 239 -12.32 -1.53 18.00
C ALA A 239 -12.28 -0.41 19.05
N ALA A 240 -11.09 -0.14 19.62
CA ALA A 240 -10.91 0.95 20.58
C ALA A 240 -11.10 2.34 19.91
N GLY A 241 -10.57 2.53 18.71
CA GLY A 241 -10.72 3.77 17.94
C GLY A 241 -12.17 4.05 17.55
N MET A 242 -12.95 3.05 17.14
CA MET A 242 -14.38 3.20 16.85
C MET A 242 -15.19 3.55 18.09
N ALA A 243 -14.87 2.94 19.24
CA ALA A 243 -15.49 3.30 20.51
C ALA A 243 -15.18 4.76 20.89
N LEU A 244 -13.91 5.16 20.77
CA LEU A 244 -13.47 6.52 21.04
C LEU A 244 -14.09 7.55 20.08
N ARG A 245 -14.22 7.20 18.80
CA ARG A 245 -14.89 8.04 17.79
C ARG A 245 -16.35 8.33 18.16
N LYS A 246 -17.07 7.34 18.72
CA LYS A 246 -18.43 7.54 19.22
C LYS A 246 -18.46 8.50 20.40
N LEU A 247 -17.51 8.38 21.35
CA LEU A 247 -17.40 9.28 22.50
C LEU A 247 -17.04 10.72 22.11
N LEU A 248 -16.27 10.89 21.03
CA LEU A 248 -15.86 12.20 20.52
C LEU A 248 -16.82 12.76 19.47
N ALA A 249 -17.98 12.13 19.23
CA ALA A 249 -18.93 12.53 18.16
C ALA A 249 -19.35 14.01 18.25
N ASP A 250 -19.61 14.50 19.46
CA ASP A 250 -19.97 15.89 19.69
C ASP A 250 -18.86 16.89 19.32
N GLY A 251 -17.59 16.48 19.46
CA GLY A 251 -16.42 17.25 19.05
C GLY A 251 -16.35 17.47 17.54
N PHE A 252 -16.83 16.49 16.74
CA PHE A 252 -16.87 16.62 15.27
C PHE A 252 -18.03 17.49 14.75
N ALA A 253 -19.07 17.69 15.56
CA ALA A 253 -20.15 18.63 15.27
C ALA A 253 -19.83 20.07 15.69
N ALA A 254 -18.72 20.28 16.39
CA ALA A 254 -18.32 21.55 16.97
C ALA A 254 -17.50 22.44 15.99
N ARG A 255 -16.94 23.54 16.52
CA ARG A 255 -16.07 24.43 15.74
C ARG A 255 -14.75 23.75 15.33
N LEU A 256 -14.14 24.23 14.25
CA LEU A 256 -12.89 23.69 13.66
C LEU A 256 -11.80 23.32 14.68
N PRO A 257 -11.44 24.15 15.69
CA PRO A 257 -10.40 23.77 16.65
C PRO A 257 -10.77 22.55 17.50
N LEU A 258 -12.04 22.34 17.81
CA LEU A 258 -12.53 21.16 18.53
C LEU A 258 -12.53 19.91 17.65
N GLN A 259 -12.83 20.06 16.36
CA GLN A 259 -12.70 18.96 15.38
C GLN A 259 -11.27 18.50 15.24
N LEU A 260 -10.31 19.44 15.14
CA LEU A 260 -8.88 19.14 15.09
C LEU A 260 -8.40 18.45 16.39
N ALA A 261 -8.84 18.94 17.54
CA ALA A 261 -8.52 18.34 18.82
C ALA A 261 -9.08 16.93 18.95
N ALA A 262 -10.35 16.71 18.57
CA ALA A 262 -10.98 15.38 18.59
C ALA A 262 -10.26 14.39 17.65
N LEU A 263 -9.87 14.84 16.46
CA LEU A 263 -9.11 14.03 15.51
C LEU A 263 -7.70 13.72 16.05
N GLY A 264 -7.01 14.69 16.60
CA GLY A 264 -5.67 14.54 17.18
C GLY A 264 -5.67 13.60 18.39
N ILE A 265 -6.54 13.82 19.36
CA ILE A 265 -6.65 12.96 20.55
C ILE A 265 -7.06 11.54 20.15
N GLY A 266 -8.06 11.41 19.27
CA GLY A 266 -8.54 10.12 18.79
C GLY A 266 -7.47 9.36 18.02
N GLY A 267 -6.75 10.03 17.13
CA GLY A 267 -5.64 9.46 16.37
C GLY A 267 -4.49 9.01 17.27
N CYS A 268 -4.04 9.86 18.20
CA CYS A 268 -2.98 9.52 19.17
C CYS A 268 -3.39 8.33 20.04
N ALA A 269 -4.61 8.32 20.56
CA ALA A 269 -5.09 7.22 21.41
C ALA A 269 -5.19 5.90 20.61
N THR A 270 -5.71 5.93 19.37
CA THR A 270 -5.77 4.75 18.49
C THR A 270 -4.37 4.22 18.18
N THR A 271 -3.42 5.11 17.89
CA THR A 271 -2.00 4.77 17.69
C THR A 271 -1.41 4.16 18.94
N GLY A 272 -1.67 4.73 20.11
CA GLY A 272 -1.22 4.20 21.39
C GLY A 272 -1.71 2.77 21.65
N VAL A 273 -3.00 2.50 21.44
CA VAL A 273 -3.58 1.15 21.55
C VAL A 273 -2.94 0.19 20.55
N PHE A 274 -2.74 0.63 19.30
CA PHE A 274 -2.06 -0.20 18.29
C PHE A 274 -0.65 -0.57 18.73
N LEU A 275 0.15 0.38 19.18
CA LEU A 275 1.53 0.14 19.63
C LEU A 275 1.57 -0.77 20.86
N LEU A 276 0.69 -0.59 21.81
CA LEU A 276 0.56 -1.46 22.99
C LEU A 276 0.18 -2.89 22.61
N ALA A 277 -0.73 -3.08 21.67
CA ALA A 277 -1.12 -4.40 21.18
C ALA A 277 -0.03 -5.04 20.30
N ALA A 278 0.67 -4.25 19.48
CA ALA A 278 1.73 -4.73 18.58
C ALA A 278 3.02 -5.08 19.33
N TRP A 279 3.27 -4.47 20.51
CA TRP A 279 4.50 -4.66 21.28
C TRP A 279 4.78 -6.13 21.62
N PRO A 280 3.85 -6.89 22.24
CA PRO A 280 4.05 -8.31 22.54
C PRO A 280 3.96 -9.20 21.30
N LEU A 281 3.42 -8.71 20.18
CA LEU A 281 3.25 -9.45 18.94
C LEU A 281 4.51 -9.41 18.03
N GLY A 282 5.61 -8.81 18.49
CA GLY A 282 6.90 -8.81 17.80
C GLY A 282 7.46 -7.43 17.44
N LEU A 283 6.68 -6.34 17.61
CA LEU A 283 7.20 -4.99 17.38
C LEU A 283 8.26 -4.61 18.44
N GLY A 284 8.13 -5.09 19.67
CA GLY A 284 9.10 -4.88 20.75
C GLY A 284 10.46 -5.48 20.44
N GLU A 285 10.53 -6.66 19.81
CA GLU A 285 11.78 -7.30 19.39
C GLU A 285 12.50 -6.46 18.33
N GLU A 286 11.76 -5.91 17.37
CA GLU A 286 12.32 -5.04 16.34
C GLU A 286 12.84 -3.72 16.91
N ALA A 287 12.08 -3.10 17.79
CA ALA A 287 12.50 -1.88 18.47
C ALA A 287 13.78 -2.09 19.30
N ALA A 288 13.85 -3.21 20.01
CA ALA A 288 15.05 -3.60 20.78
C ALA A 288 16.26 -3.86 19.88
N ALA A 289 16.06 -4.53 18.74
CA ALA A 289 17.12 -4.79 17.76
C ALA A 289 17.64 -3.51 17.11
N LEU A 290 16.76 -2.56 16.78
CA LEU A 290 17.13 -1.24 16.27
C LEU A 290 17.92 -0.44 17.30
N TRP A 291 17.47 -0.43 18.54
CA TRP A 291 18.16 0.28 19.62
C TRP A 291 19.54 -0.31 19.93
N ALA A 292 19.66 -1.64 19.91
CA ALA A 292 20.94 -2.33 20.08
C ALA A 292 21.94 -2.03 18.94
N ALA A 293 21.45 -1.84 17.70
CA ALA A 293 22.28 -1.48 16.55
C ALA A 293 22.82 -0.03 16.61
N HIS A 294 22.10 0.88 17.31
CA HIS A 294 22.46 2.29 17.43
C HIS A 294 23.26 2.63 18.72
N ARG A 295 23.56 1.66 19.59
CA ARG A 295 24.41 1.93 20.75
C ARG A 295 25.83 2.28 20.29
N PRO A 296 26.34 3.51 20.59
CA PRO A 296 27.72 3.86 20.29
C PRO A 296 28.64 3.02 21.22
N GLY A 297 29.45 2.16 20.64
CA GLY A 297 30.46 1.42 21.39
C GLY A 297 30.66 -0.07 21.05
N ARG A 298 29.98 -0.64 20.04
CA ARG A 298 30.37 -1.97 19.55
C ARG A 298 31.21 -1.85 18.27
N PRO A 299 32.42 -2.43 18.23
CA PRO A 299 33.19 -2.52 16.99
C PRO A 299 32.39 -3.34 15.97
N LYS A 300 32.24 -2.80 14.76
CA LYS A 300 31.68 -3.52 13.62
C LYS A 300 32.57 -4.74 13.36
N LYS A 301 32.07 -5.94 13.69
CA LYS A 301 32.68 -7.21 13.22
C LYS A 301 32.16 -7.54 11.84
#